data_9eb3771e3b6a1e5c700dbcf12529a115
#
_entry.id   9eb3771e3b6a1e5c700dbcf12529a115
#
_cell.length_a   1.000
_cell.length_b   1.000
_cell.length_c   1.000
_cell.angle_alpha   90.00
_cell.angle_beta   90.00
_cell.angle_gamma   90.00
#
_symmetry.space_group_name_H-M   'P 1'
#
loop_
_entity.id
_entity.type
_entity.pdbx_description
1 polymer ?
#
loop_
_entity_poly.entity_id
_entity_poly.type
_entity_poly.pdbx_seq_one_letter_code
_entity_poly.pdbx_strand_id
1 'polypeptide(L)'
;VGIMGKPMSKNLLKAGYSLVVADRNPEAIADVIAAGAETASTAKAIAEQCDVIITMLPNSPHVKEVALGENGIIEGAKPGTVLIDMSSIAPLASREISEALKAKGIDMLDAPVSGGEPKAIDGTLSVMVGGDKAIFDKYYDLMKAMAGSVVHTGEIGAGNVTKLANQVIVALNIAAMSEALTLATKAGVNPDLV
;
A
#
# COMPACT_ATOMS: atom_id res chain seq x y z
N VAL A 1 -0.94 5.49 9.08
CA VAL A 1 -0.81 6.70 8.22
C VAL A 1 0.58 7.33 8.38
N GLY A 2 1.64 6.59 8.01
CA GLY A 2 3.03 7.07 8.07
C GLY A 2 3.43 7.91 6.85
N ILE A 3 4.75 7.89 6.51
CA ILE A 3 5.35 8.67 5.41
C ILE A 3 4.61 8.47 4.08
N MET A 4 4.22 7.25 3.76
CA MET A 4 3.48 6.93 2.53
C MET A 4 1.97 7.17 2.68
N GLY A 5 1.37 6.67 3.75
CA GLY A 5 -0.08 6.72 3.94
C GLY A 5 -0.65 8.14 4.06
N LYS A 6 0.09 9.07 4.69
CA LYS A 6 -0.34 10.47 4.84
C LYS A 6 -0.59 11.17 3.50
N PRO A 7 0.37 11.25 2.56
CA PRO A 7 0.13 11.85 1.25
C PRO A 7 -0.90 11.08 0.42
N MET A 8 -0.93 9.74 0.49
CA MET A 8 -1.93 8.93 -0.19
C MET A 8 -3.35 9.27 0.29
N SER A 9 -3.57 9.38 1.61
CA SER A 9 -4.85 9.81 2.19
C SER A 9 -5.26 11.20 1.70
N LYS A 10 -4.32 12.16 1.65
CA LYS A 10 -4.61 13.51 1.14
C LYS A 10 -5.01 13.51 -0.33
N ASN A 11 -4.42 12.64 -1.16
CA ASN A 11 -4.81 12.51 -2.56
C ASN A 11 -6.22 11.93 -2.71
N LEU A 12 -6.61 10.96 -1.87
CA LEU A 12 -7.99 10.46 -1.84
C LEU A 12 -9.00 11.54 -1.45
N LEU A 13 -8.70 12.36 -0.41
CA LEU A 13 -9.54 13.50 -0.03
C LEU A 13 -9.68 14.50 -1.18
N LYS A 14 -8.59 14.82 -1.89
CA LYS A 14 -8.61 15.71 -3.08
C LYS A 14 -9.47 15.14 -4.21
N ALA A 15 -9.51 13.81 -4.35
CA ALA A 15 -10.35 13.13 -5.33
C ALA A 15 -11.83 13.03 -4.91
N GLY A 16 -12.19 13.54 -3.72
CA GLY A 16 -13.59 13.60 -3.24
C GLY A 16 -14.04 12.39 -2.44
N TYR A 17 -13.13 11.49 -2.06
CA TYR A 17 -13.46 10.35 -1.19
C TYR A 17 -13.58 10.81 0.27
N SER A 18 -14.59 10.32 0.99
CA SER A 18 -14.68 10.45 2.45
C SER A 18 -13.77 9.42 3.10
N LEU A 19 -12.96 9.84 4.07
CA LEU A 19 -11.98 8.98 4.74
C LEU A 19 -12.21 8.92 6.24
N VAL A 20 -12.03 7.70 6.78
CA VAL A 20 -11.81 7.46 8.21
C VAL A 20 -10.41 6.89 8.36
N VAL A 21 -9.57 7.53 9.18
CA VAL A 21 -8.17 7.14 9.37
C VAL A 21 -7.88 6.68 10.79
N ALA A 22 -6.95 5.74 10.94
CA ALA A 22 -6.38 5.36 12.22
C ALA A 22 -4.87 5.18 12.10
N ASP A 23 -4.17 5.48 13.17
CA ASP A 23 -2.75 5.16 13.38
C ASP A 23 -2.51 4.95 14.88
N ARG A 24 -1.51 4.15 15.23
CA ARG A 24 -1.08 3.97 16.62
C ARG A 24 -0.49 5.25 17.21
N ASN A 25 0.09 6.10 16.36
CA ASN A 25 0.55 7.43 16.72
C ASN A 25 -0.48 8.49 16.29
N PRO A 26 -1.22 9.11 17.23
CA PRO A 26 -2.21 10.14 16.92
C PRO A 26 -1.64 11.35 16.16
N GLU A 27 -0.36 11.69 16.37
CA GLU A 27 0.29 12.79 15.65
C GLU A 27 0.43 12.49 14.15
N ALA A 28 0.54 11.21 13.77
CA ALA A 28 0.67 10.82 12.37
C ALA A 28 -0.58 11.15 11.52
N ILE A 29 -1.76 11.20 12.14
CA ILE A 29 -3.04 11.46 11.46
C ILE A 29 -3.52 12.91 11.56
N ALA A 30 -2.89 13.74 12.41
CA ALA A 30 -3.34 15.12 12.67
C ALA A 30 -3.53 15.96 11.38
N ASP A 31 -2.56 15.88 10.46
CA ASP A 31 -2.62 16.60 9.19
C ASP A 31 -3.71 16.08 8.23
N VAL A 32 -4.04 14.79 8.33
CA VAL A 32 -5.07 14.17 7.48
C VAL A 32 -6.47 14.51 8.02
N ILE A 33 -6.61 14.54 9.35
CA ILE A 33 -7.83 15.04 10.01
C ILE A 33 -8.05 16.52 9.68
N ALA A 34 -7.01 17.36 9.77
CA ALA A 34 -7.07 18.78 9.39
C ALA A 34 -7.44 18.96 7.90
N ALA A 35 -7.16 17.98 7.04
CA ALA A 35 -7.55 17.97 5.64
C ALA A 35 -8.98 17.45 5.38
N GLY A 36 -9.72 17.05 6.43
CA GLY A 36 -11.13 16.67 6.35
C GLY A 36 -11.43 15.17 6.56
N ALA A 37 -10.46 14.36 7.00
CA ALA A 37 -10.73 12.97 7.36
C ALA A 37 -11.34 12.85 8.76
N GLU A 38 -12.17 11.84 8.97
CA GLU A 38 -12.61 11.38 10.28
C GLU A 38 -11.59 10.40 10.87
N THR A 39 -11.73 10.07 12.15
CA THR A 39 -10.83 9.12 12.83
C THR A 39 -11.63 8.06 13.59
N ALA A 40 -11.03 6.88 13.72
CA ALA A 40 -11.53 5.80 14.57
C ALA A 40 -10.38 5.21 15.39
N SER A 41 -10.71 4.59 16.52
CA SER A 41 -9.73 4.10 17.50
C SER A 41 -9.13 2.74 17.14
N THR A 42 -9.81 1.93 16.32
CA THR A 42 -9.40 0.56 15.98
C THR A 42 -9.68 0.25 14.51
N ALA A 43 -8.98 -0.77 13.98
CA ALA A 43 -9.26 -1.28 12.64
C ALA A 43 -10.69 -1.85 12.52
N LYS A 44 -11.20 -2.48 13.59
CA LYS A 44 -12.59 -2.92 13.68
C LYS A 44 -13.58 -1.76 13.53
N ALA A 45 -13.37 -0.66 14.26
CA ALA A 45 -14.24 0.51 14.18
C ALA A 45 -14.23 1.18 12.79
N ILE A 46 -13.12 1.14 12.07
CA ILE A 46 -13.07 1.53 10.65
C ILE A 46 -13.91 0.55 9.82
N ALA A 47 -13.72 -0.75 10.01
CA ALA A 47 -14.36 -1.78 9.21
C ALA A 47 -15.88 -1.83 9.38
N GLU A 48 -16.41 -1.42 10.55
CA GLU A 48 -17.86 -1.33 10.82
C GLU A 48 -18.56 -0.26 9.98
N GLN A 49 -17.82 0.77 9.51
CA GLN A 49 -18.39 1.94 8.84
C GLN A 49 -17.90 2.15 7.40
N CYS A 50 -16.89 1.39 6.94
CA CYS A 50 -16.28 1.55 5.62
C CYS A 50 -16.52 0.32 4.74
N ASP A 51 -16.81 0.53 3.45
CA ASP A 51 -16.93 -0.56 2.47
C ASP A 51 -15.56 -0.97 1.90
N VAL A 52 -14.57 -0.06 1.95
CA VAL A 52 -13.19 -0.28 1.49
C VAL A 52 -12.22 0.14 2.56
N ILE A 53 -11.25 -0.71 2.83
CA ILE A 53 -10.21 -0.45 3.81
C ILE A 53 -8.87 -0.53 3.09
N ILE A 54 -8.02 0.49 3.29
CA ILE A 54 -6.66 0.52 2.76
C ILE A 54 -5.69 0.37 3.91
N THR A 55 -4.76 -0.57 3.79
CA THR A 55 -3.64 -0.70 4.73
C THR A 55 -2.33 -0.30 4.07
N MET A 56 -1.49 0.44 4.82
CA MET A 56 -0.14 0.84 4.41
C MET A 56 0.77 0.72 5.63
N LEU A 57 1.29 -0.49 5.86
CA LEU A 57 1.92 -0.93 7.09
C LEU A 57 3.35 -1.44 6.83
N PRO A 58 4.22 -1.50 7.86
CA PRO A 58 5.65 -1.78 7.66
C PRO A 58 5.98 -3.18 7.11
N ASN A 59 5.25 -4.23 7.51
CA ASN A 59 5.53 -5.62 7.08
C ASN A 59 4.38 -6.59 7.42
N SER A 60 4.55 -7.87 7.04
CA SER A 60 3.54 -8.92 7.16
C SER A 60 2.91 -9.10 8.57
N PRO A 61 3.66 -9.12 9.69
CA PRO A 61 3.04 -9.23 11.01
C PRO A 61 2.08 -8.10 11.34
N HIS A 62 2.40 -6.86 10.93
CA HIS A 62 1.52 -5.71 11.17
C HIS A 62 0.24 -5.78 10.35
N VAL A 63 0.33 -6.18 9.07
CA VAL A 63 -0.87 -6.37 8.23
C VAL A 63 -1.73 -7.49 8.80
N LYS A 64 -1.13 -8.61 9.20
CA LYS A 64 -1.84 -9.75 9.77
C LYS A 64 -2.54 -9.37 11.09
N GLU A 65 -1.88 -8.60 11.96
CA GLU A 65 -2.46 -8.10 13.21
C GLU A 65 -3.64 -7.17 12.95
N VAL A 66 -3.51 -6.20 12.04
CA VAL A 66 -4.57 -5.25 11.70
C VAL A 66 -5.74 -5.92 10.99
N ALA A 67 -5.46 -6.90 10.13
CA ALA A 67 -6.52 -7.59 9.38
C ALA A 67 -7.24 -8.65 10.22
N LEU A 68 -6.51 -9.48 10.98
CA LEU A 68 -7.01 -10.73 11.59
C LEU A 68 -6.92 -10.75 13.12
N GLY A 69 -6.20 -9.81 13.74
CA GLY A 69 -5.98 -9.77 15.18
C GLY A 69 -7.20 -9.27 15.96
N GLU A 70 -7.03 -9.14 17.26
CA GLU A 70 -8.03 -8.57 18.17
C GLU A 70 -8.33 -7.11 17.76
N ASN A 71 -9.62 -6.74 17.68
CA ASN A 71 -10.08 -5.47 17.14
C ASN A 71 -9.60 -5.20 15.69
N GLY A 72 -9.30 -6.26 14.95
CA GLY A 72 -8.90 -6.23 13.55
C GLY A 72 -10.09 -6.06 12.59
N ILE A 73 -9.75 -5.89 11.31
CA ILE A 73 -10.72 -5.70 10.23
C ILE A 73 -11.76 -6.83 10.18
N ILE A 74 -11.30 -8.08 10.34
CA ILE A 74 -12.15 -9.29 10.25
C ILE A 74 -13.31 -9.30 11.27
N GLU A 75 -13.17 -8.58 12.39
CA GLU A 75 -14.20 -8.52 13.42
C GLU A 75 -15.30 -7.47 13.15
N GLY A 76 -15.00 -6.44 12.35
CA GLY A 76 -15.91 -5.32 12.09
C GLY A 76 -16.46 -5.30 10.67
N ALA A 77 -15.75 -5.87 9.70
CA ALA A 77 -16.12 -5.83 8.31
C ALA A 77 -17.34 -6.68 7.99
N LYS A 78 -18.18 -6.17 7.09
CA LYS A 78 -19.37 -6.85 6.59
C LYS A 78 -19.03 -7.66 5.33
N PRO A 79 -19.80 -8.71 5.00
CA PRO A 79 -19.69 -9.35 3.69
C PRO A 79 -19.79 -8.32 2.55
N GLY A 80 -18.87 -8.39 1.60
CA GLY A 80 -18.73 -7.43 0.50
C GLY A 80 -17.78 -6.26 0.77
N THR A 81 -17.24 -6.11 1.99
CA THR A 81 -16.13 -5.21 2.28
C THR A 81 -14.87 -5.68 1.56
N VAL A 82 -14.02 -4.74 1.13
CA VAL A 82 -12.76 -5.04 0.45
C VAL A 82 -11.58 -4.46 1.22
N LEU A 83 -10.58 -5.29 1.48
CA LEU A 83 -9.26 -4.86 1.95
C LEU A 83 -8.33 -4.66 0.74
N ILE A 84 -7.78 -3.46 0.57
CA ILE A 84 -6.70 -3.17 -0.37
C ILE A 84 -5.42 -2.96 0.43
N ASP A 85 -4.57 -3.99 0.49
CA ASP A 85 -3.29 -3.89 1.20
C ASP A 85 -2.20 -3.32 0.28
N MET A 86 -1.85 -2.07 0.50
CA MET A 86 -0.80 -1.37 -0.26
C MET A 86 0.59 -1.51 0.38
N SER A 87 0.70 -2.33 1.40
CA SER A 87 1.96 -2.67 2.08
C SER A 87 2.82 -3.60 1.22
N SER A 88 4.14 -3.52 1.38
CA SER A 88 5.06 -4.50 0.80
C SER A 88 5.30 -5.62 1.80
N ILE A 89 4.64 -6.76 1.60
CA ILE A 89 4.68 -7.93 2.48
C ILE A 89 5.04 -9.22 1.72
N ALA A 90 5.27 -10.29 2.46
CA ALA A 90 5.48 -11.60 1.85
C ALA A 90 4.23 -12.05 1.06
N PRO A 91 4.36 -12.51 -0.20
CA PRO A 91 3.22 -12.98 -1.00
C PRO A 91 2.40 -14.09 -0.32
N LEU A 92 3.05 -14.96 0.44
CA LEU A 92 2.37 -15.99 1.22
C LEU A 92 1.49 -15.39 2.32
N ALA A 93 1.95 -14.33 2.98
CA ALA A 93 1.14 -13.63 3.98
C ALA A 93 -0.11 -12.99 3.36
N SER A 94 0.00 -12.41 2.16
CA SER A 94 -1.17 -11.88 1.43
C SER A 94 -2.20 -12.97 1.16
N ARG A 95 -1.76 -14.15 0.75
CA ARG A 95 -2.64 -15.30 0.50
C ARG A 95 -3.32 -15.82 1.77
N GLU A 96 -2.56 -15.99 2.86
CA GLU A 96 -3.09 -16.42 4.16
C GLU A 96 -4.15 -15.45 4.69
N ILE A 97 -3.88 -14.14 4.63
CA ILE A 97 -4.81 -13.10 5.08
C ILE A 97 -6.06 -13.10 4.21
N SER A 98 -5.90 -13.17 2.89
CA SER A 98 -7.02 -13.22 1.94
C SER A 98 -7.92 -14.43 2.16
N GLU A 99 -7.36 -15.60 2.40
CA GLU A 99 -8.12 -16.83 2.67
C GLU A 99 -8.96 -16.69 3.94
N ALA A 100 -8.38 -16.15 5.01
CA ALA A 100 -9.08 -15.93 6.28
C ALA A 100 -10.22 -14.90 6.13
N LEU A 101 -9.98 -13.79 5.41
CA LEU A 101 -10.98 -12.76 5.14
C LEU A 101 -12.11 -13.29 4.25
N LYS A 102 -11.79 -14.07 3.23
CA LYS A 102 -12.76 -14.67 2.29
C LYS A 102 -13.74 -15.60 3.00
N ALA A 103 -13.31 -16.31 4.04
CA ALA A 103 -14.20 -17.13 4.88
C ALA A 103 -15.30 -16.32 5.58
N LYS A 104 -15.14 -14.99 5.67
CA LYS A 104 -16.11 -14.03 6.21
C LYS A 104 -16.82 -13.21 5.11
N GLY A 105 -16.59 -13.53 3.83
CA GLY A 105 -17.14 -12.78 2.70
C GLY A 105 -16.48 -11.43 2.45
N ILE A 106 -15.24 -11.25 2.91
CA ILE A 106 -14.44 -10.04 2.73
C ILE A 106 -13.40 -10.34 1.64
N ASP A 107 -13.37 -9.51 0.59
CA ASP A 107 -12.40 -9.65 -0.48
C ASP A 107 -11.10 -8.91 -0.16
N MET A 108 -9.99 -9.33 -0.82
CA MET A 108 -8.70 -8.68 -0.65
C MET A 108 -7.98 -8.51 -1.98
N LEU A 109 -7.33 -7.35 -2.15
CA LEU A 109 -6.30 -7.10 -3.15
C LEU A 109 -4.97 -6.84 -2.45
N ASP A 110 -3.88 -7.45 -2.92
CA ASP A 110 -2.53 -7.03 -2.57
C ASP A 110 -2.02 -6.04 -3.62
N ALA A 111 -1.75 -4.82 -3.17
CA ALA A 111 -1.54 -3.67 -4.06
C ALA A 111 -0.29 -2.85 -3.67
N PRO A 112 0.89 -3.48 -3.50
CA PRO A 112 2.10 -2.76 -3.14
C PRO A 112 2.46 -1.68 -4.15
N VAL A 113 3.15 -0.65 -3.64
CA VAL A 113 3.46 0.57 -4.41
C VAL A 113 4.95 0.75 -4.64
N SER A 114 5.28 1.49 -5.69
CA SER A 114 6.63 1.94 -6.01
C SER A 114 6.63 3.43 -6.37
N GLY A 115 7.68 4.16 -5.92
CA GLY A 115 7.86 5.57 -6.23
C GLY A 115 8.34 6.41 -5.03
N GLY A 116 8.24 5.86 -3.81
CA GLY A 116 8.63 6.55 -2.58
C GLY A 116 7.74 7.74 -2.24
N GLU A 117 8.12 8.47 -1.20
CA GLU A 117 7.36 9.61 -0.68
C GLU A 117 7.08 10.70 -1.74
N PRO A 118 8.03 11.11 -2.60
CA PRO A 118 7.76 12.13 -3.62
C PRO A 118 6.59 11.76 -4.53
N LYS A 119 6.56 10.53 -5.05
CA LYS A 119 5.47 10.07 -5.90
C LYS A 119 4.16 9.84 -5.15
N ALA A 120 4.22 9.54 -3.85
CA ALA A 120 3.03 9.48 -3.01
C ALA A 120 2.40 10.87 -2.83
N ILE A 121 3.23 11.92 -2.67
CA ILE A 121 2.79 13.32 -2.59
C ILE A 121 2.14 13.76 -3.90
N ASP A 122 2.80 13.46 -5.03
CA ASP A 122 2.34 13.87 -6.37
C ASP A 122 1.14 13.04 -6.89
N GLY A 123 0.78 11.95 -6.23
CA GLY A 123 -0.27 11.03 -6.71
C GLY A 123 0.16 10.25 -7.96
N THR A 124 1.45 10.00 -8.12
CA THR A 124 2.04 9.34 -9.31
C THR A 124 2.70 8.00 -9.00
N LEU A 125 2.30 7.34 -7.93
CA LEU A 125 2.78 5.99 -7.57
C LEU A 125 2.55 4.99 -8.71
N SER A 126 3.36 3.94 -8.75
CA SER A 126 3.07 2.73 -9.51
C SER A 126 2.52 1.68 -8.55
N VAL A 127 1.33 1.16 -8.84
CA VAL A 127 0.63 0.16 -8.03
C VAL A 127 0.58 -1.16 -8.79
N MET A 128 1.03 -2.24 -8.17
CA MET A 128 1.04 -3.61 -8.73
C MET A 128 -0.01 -4.41 -7.98
N VAL A 129 -1.10 -4.81 -8.65
CA VAL A 129 -2.27 -5.36 -7.97
C VAL A 129 -2.44 -6.83 -8.27
N GLY A 130 -2.49 -7.64 -7.22
CA GLY A 130 -2.91 -9.03 -7.25
C GLY A 130 -4.29 -9.21 -6.60
N GLY A 131 -5.07 -10.15 -7.11
CA GLY A 131 -6.38 -10.51 -6.62
C GLY A 131 -7.42 -10.62 -7.73
N ASP A 132 -8.69 -10.74 -7.34
CA ASP A 132 -9.80 -10.89 -8.28
C ASP A 132 -9.89 -9.71 -9.25
N LYS A 133 -9.99 -10.03 -10.55
CA LYS A 133 -10.02 -9.00 -11.61
C LYS A 133 -11.26 -8.10 -11.55
N ALA A 134 -12.41 -8.64 -11.17
CA ALA A 134 -13.64 -7.85 -11.08
C ALA A 134 -13.58 -6.88 -9.89
N ILE A 135 -12.98 -7.29 -8.77
CA ILE A 135 -12.71 -6.42 -7.63
C ILE A 135 -11.68 -5.34 -8.01
N PHE A 136 -10.62 -5.72 -8.71
CA PHE A 136 -9.66 -4.76 -9.25
C PHE A 136 -10.32 -3.68 -10.12
N ASP A 137 -11.16 -4.10 -11.09
CA ASP A 137 -11.84 -3.17 -12.00
C ASP A 137 -12.79 -2.23 -11.24
N LYS A 138 -13.50 -2.74 -10.25
CA LYS A 138 -14.42 -1.95 -9.40
C LYS A 138 -13.70 -0.83 -8.65
N TYR A 139 -12.47 -1.07 -8.18
CA TYR A 139 -11.71 -0.12 -7.35
C TYR A 139 -10.52 0.51 -8.08
N TYR A 140 -10.47 0.39 -9.40
CA TYR A 140 -9.40 0.96 -10.23
C TYR A 140 -9.27 2.47 -10.02
N ASP A 141 -10.36 3.22 -10.09
CA ASP A 141 -10.35 4.69 -9.97
C ASP A 141 -9.95 5.15 -8.57
N LEU A 142 -10.31 4.40 -7.52
CA LEU A 142 -9.86 4.66 -6.15
C LEU A 142 -8.32 4.57 -6.06
N MET A 143 -7.74 3.50 -6.58
CA MET A 143 -6.27 3.34 -6.61
C MET A 143 -5.62 4.37 -7.52
N LYS A 144 -6.26 4.72 -8.64
CA LYS A 144 -5.77 5.70 -9.60
C LYS A 144 -5.70 7.12 -9.01
N ALA A 145 -6.52 7.45 -8.03
CA ALA A 145 -6.46 8.73 -7.31
C ALA A 145 -5.12 8.96 -6.57
N MET A 146 -4.38 7.88 -6.28
CA MET A 146 -3.08 7.93 -5.61
C MET A 146 -1.90 7.59 -6.54
N ALA A 147 -2.17 7.27 -7.82
CA ALA A 147 -1.20 6.61 -8.68
C ALA A 147 -1.18 7.14 -10.13
N GLY A 148 0.01 7.22 -10.71
CA GLY A 148 0.21 7.42 -12.14
C GLY A 148 -0.06 6.15 -12.95
N SER A 149 0.24 4.97 -12.39
CA SER A 149 0.05 3.66 -13.04
C SER A 149 -0.54 2.66 -12.05
N VAL A 150 -1.56 1.91 -12.47
CA VAL A 150 -2.18 0.82 -11.70
C VAL A 150 -2.31 -0.37 -12.62
N VAL A 151 -1.67 -1.49 -12.28
CA VAL A 151 -1.58 -2.67 -13.14
C VAL A 151 -2.05 -3.91 -12.40
N HIS A 152 -3.01 -4.66 -12.96
CA HIS A 152 -3.38 -5.98 -12.48
C HIS A 152 -2.33 -7.00 -12.93
N THR A 153 -1.71 -7.68 -11.98
CA THR A 153 -0.56 -8.57 -12.23
C THR A 153 -0.89 -10.06 -12.05
N GLY A 154 -2.12 -10.38 -11.66
CA GLY A 154 -2.59 -11.76 -11.49
C GLY A 154 -3.40 -11.97 -10.22
N GLU A 155 -3.48 -13.20 -9.76
CA GLU A 155 -4.20 -13.61 -8.56
C GLU A 155 -3.56 -13.04 -7.28
N ILE A 156 -4.24 -13.20 -6.14
CA ILE A 156 -3.77 -12.74 -4.83
C ILE A 156 -2.32 -13.16 -4.55
N GLY A 157 -1.50 -12.22 -4.12
CA GLY A 157 -0.06 -12.35 -3.91
C GLY A 157 0.78 -11.98 -5.14
N ALA A 158 0.19 -11.87 -6.34
CA ALA A 158 0.92 -11.49 -7.56
C ALA A 158 1.44 -10.05 -7.52
N GLY A 159 0.72 -9.14 -6.87
CA GLY A 159 1.17 -7.77 -6.64
C GLY A 159 2.49 -7.75 -5.86
N ASN A 160 2.54 -8.43 -4.72
CA ASN A 160 3.74 -8.52 -3.89
C ASN A 160 4.89 -9.30 -4.58
N VAL A 161 4.59 -10.35 -5.37
CA VAL A 161 5.63 -11.02 -6.20
C VAL A 161 6.23 -10.03 -7.20
N THR A 162 5.39 -9.27 -7.90
CA THR A 162 5.84 -8.24 -8.87
C THR A 162 6.67 -7.16 -8.17
N LYS A 163 6.25 -6.73 -6.99
CA LYS A 163 7.03 -5.78 -6.17
C LYS A 163 8.40 -6.36 -5.78
N LEU A 164 8.47 -7.61 -5.35
CA LEU A 164 9.74 -8.26 -5.02
C LEU A 164 10.68 -8.33 -6.24
N ALA A 165 10.16 -8.71 -7.41
CA ALA A 165 10.93 -8.72 -8.65
C ALA A 165 11.48 -7.32 -9.00
N ASN A 166 10.63 -6.29 -8.89
CA ASN A 166 11.05 -4.90 -9.05
C ASN A 166 12.16 -4.52 -8.06
N GLN A 167 12.07 -4.94 -6.78
CA GLN A 167 13.09 -4.62 -5.77
C GLN A 167 14.43 -5.31 -6.05
N VAL A 168 14.45 -6.50 -6.65
CA VAL A 168 15.69 -7.14 -7.13
C VAL A 168 16.38 -6.26 -8.19
N ILE A 169 15.63 -5.78 -9.18
CA ILE A 169 16.15 -4.89 -10.22
C ILE A 169 16.68 -3.58 -9.60
N VAL A 170 15.92 -2.98 -8.70
CA VAL A 170 16.34 -1.73 -8.02
C VAL A 170 17.63 -1.93 -7.25
N ALA A 171 17.75 -3.00 -6.46
CA ALA A 171 18.93 -3.28 -5.65
C ALA A 171 20.19 -3.49 -6.52
N LEU A 172 20.06 -4.27 -7.59
CA LEU A 172 21.17 -4.54 -8.50
C LEU A 172 21.60 -3.29 -9.28
N ASN A 173 20.67 -2.46 -9.73
CA ASN A 173 20.98 -1.20 -10.40
C ASN A 173 21.71 -0.23 -9.48
N ILE A 174 21.29 -0.12 -8.21
CA ILE A 174 21.99 0.72 -7.22
C ILE A 174 23.40 0.20 -6.97
N ALA A 175 23.57 -1.12 -6.82
CA ALA A 175 24.89 -1.73 -6.63
C ALA A 175 25.80 -1.48 -7.84
N ALA A 176 25.32 -1.75 -9.05
CA ALA A 176 26.09 -1.55 -10.30
C ALA A 176 26.50 -0.07 -10.48
N MET A 177 25.60 0.86 -10.24
CA MET A 177 25.90 2.29 -10.30
C MET A 177 26.95 2.70 -9.27
N SER A 178 26.83 2.20 -8.03
CA SER A 178 27.77 2.51 -6.94
C SER A 178 29.16 1.99 -7.26
N GLU A 179 29.29 0.78 -7.82
CA GLU A 179 30.57 0.20 -8.22
C GLU A 179 31.18 0.98 -9.39
N ALA A 180 30.41 1.33 -10.42
CA ALA A 180 30.85 2.08 -11.57
C ALA A 180 31.42 3.46 -11.20
N LEU A 181 30.66 4.21 -10.37
CA LEU A 181 31.09 5.53 -9.90
C LEU A 181 32.35 5.44 -9.00
N THR A 182 32.43 4.41 -8.16
CA THR A 182 33.60 4.15 -7.33
C THR A 182 34.85 3.85 -8.19
N LEU A 183 34.69 3.01 -9.21
CA LEU A 183 35.79 2.69 -10.16
C LEU A 183 36.26 3.95 -10.88
N ALA A 184 35.35 4.75 -11.44
CA ALA A 184 35.64 5.99 -12.13
C ALA A 184 36.42 6.97 -11.23
N THR A 185 35.94 7.19 -10.02
CA THR A 185 36.57 8.07 -9.04
C THR A 185 37.97 7.61 -8.67
N LYS A 186 38.18 6.30 -8.43
CA LYS A 186 39.52 5.74 -8.15
C LYS A 186 40.48 5.84 -9.33
N ALA A 187 39.94 5.83 -10.55
CA ALA A 187 40.73 6.03 -11.78
C ALA A 187 41.03 7.51 -12.10
N GLY A 188 40.57 8.45 -11.27
CA GLY A 188 40.77 9.90 -11.45
C GLY A 188 39.78 10.57 -12.38
N VAL A 189 38.66 9.89 -12.73
CA VAL A 189 37.58 10.46 -13.53
C VAL A 189 36.59 11.14 -12.59
N ASN A 190 36.11 12.33 -12.96
CA ASN A 190 35.05 12.98 -12.22
C ASN A 190 33.73 12.18 -12.33
N PRO A 191 33.14 11.67 -11.23
CA PRO A 191 31.94 10.85 -11.27
C PRO A 191 30.72 11.57 -11.86
N ASP A 192 30.65 12.92 -11.82
CA ASP A 192 29.57 13.70 -12.43
C ASP A 192 29.55 13.63 -13.98
N LEU A 193 30.60 13.08 -14.59
CA LEU A 193 30.74 12.93 -16.04
C LEU A 193 30.43 11.49 -16.51
N VAL A 194 30.18 10.57 -15.57
CA VAL A 194 29.87 9.15 -15.84
C VAL A 194 28.38 8.93 -15.85
#